data_edd47d2cf849fc6d249e5a7d5588fba5
#
_entry.id   edd47d2cf849fc6d249e5a7d5588fba5
#
_cell.length_a   1.000
_cell.length_b   1.000
_cell.length_c   1.000
_cell.angle_alpha   90.00
_cell.angle_beta   90.00
_cell.angle_gamma   90.00
#
_symmetry.space_group_name_H-M   'P 1'
#
loop_
_entity.id
_entity.type
_entity.pdbx_description
1 polymer ?
#
loop_
_entity_poly.entity_id
_entity_poly.type
_entity_poly.pdbx_seq_one_letter_code
_entity_poly.pdbx_strand_id
1 'polypeptide(L)'
;MAFLLVIAACGAQPDVELTSAHSTIPAAISMAHPVTPSSTFTPIPLQASSTPFICNEDWQSLPVVPVVTQAARNLYRRGLVQGNDSQAFSKIGDGEISTEWFLTVFDLGQEHYDLGNYQNLTTIIENFQGSFERRSVAARRGFNTTSILDSSAADLAFCNSGESPLSCELRIHNPSIAILSLGTNQVHRPEEFEAGMRQIIDVLISRNVLPILSTKGDNLEGDHRLNRTIACLAQEYQIPLWNFWAAIQPLPNHGLQPDQEHLTYSGANDFDDSRAMQYAWAVRNLTALQVLDEVWKGVQQ
;
A
#
# COMPACT_ATOMS: atom_id res chain seq x y z
N MET A 1 -11.12 -59.23 -8.94
CA MET A 1 -11.75 -59.59 -10.21
C MET A 1 -12.43 -58.30 -10.69
N ALA A 2 -12.11 -57.67 -11.75
CA ALA A 2 -11.76 -57.81 -13.11
C ALA A 2 -11.01 -56.52 -13.54
N PHE A 3 -9.88 -56.68 -14.20
CA PHE A 3 -9.13 -55.65 -14.93
C PHE A 3 -9.89 -55.33 -16.22
N LEU A 4 -9.99 -54.04 -16.57
CA LEU A 4 -10.28 -53.62 -17.92
C LEU A 4 -9.16 -52.73 -18.43
N LEU A 5 -8.40 -53.28 -19.36
CA LEU A 5 -7.39 -52.61 -20.19
C LEU A 5 -8.14 -51.85 -21.33
N VAL A 6 -7.80 -50.59 -21.56
CA VAL A 6 -8.18 -49.91 -22.79
C VAL A 6 -6.90 -49.45 -23.49
N ILE A 7 -6.75 -49.95 -24.70
CA ILE A 7 -5.62 -49.77 -25.64
C ILE A 7 -5.76 -48.43 -26.36
N ALA A 8 -4.69 -47.67 -26.43
CA ALA A 8 -4.58 -46.46 -27.21
C ALA A 8 -4.32 -46.79 -28.70
N ALA A 9 -5.07 -46.18 -29.59
CA ALA A 9 -4.86 -46.22 -31.04
C ALA A 9 -4.12 -44.95 -31.47
N CYS A 10 -2.95 -45.12 -32.11
CA CYS A 10 -2.23 -44.09 -32.87
C CYS A 10 -2.97 -43.74 -34.14
N GLY A 11 -3.30 -42.46 -34.33
CA GLY A 11 -3.74 -41.89 -35.60
C GLY A 11 -2.65 -40.99 -36.20
N ALA A 12 -2.22 -41.32 -37.43
CA ALA A 12 -1.21 -40.57 -38.16
C ALA A 12 -1.82 -39.28 -38.79
N GLN A 13 -1.07 -38.18 -38.74
CA GLN A 13 -1.37 -36.95 -39.44
C GLN A 13 -0.85 -37.00 -40.89
N PRO A 14 -1.55 -36.42 -41.88
CA PRO A 14 -1.01 -36.23 -43.20
C PRO A 14 -0.22 -34.93 -43.32
N ASP A 15 0.91 -35.01 -44.04
CA ASP A 15 1.77 -33.90 -44.46
C ASP A 15 1.03 -32.95 -45.39
N VAL A 16 1.13 -31.65 -45.13
CA VAL A 16 0.64 -30.58 -46.03
C VAL A 16 1.87 -29.91 -46.65
N GLU A 17 2.05 -30.13 -47.98
CA GLU A 17 3.04 -29.45 -48.83
C GLU A 17 2.75 -27.94 -48.93
N LEU A 18 3.74 -27.09 -48.60
CA LEU A 18 3.70 -25.65 -48.80
C LEU A 18 4.16 -25.34 -50.27
N THR A 19 3.23 -24.97 -51.14
CA THR A 19 3.53 -24.35 -52.42
C THR A 19 3.81 -22.87 -52.26
N SER A 20 5.06 -22.47 -52.64
CA SER A 20 5.53 -21.09 -52.69
C SER A 20 4.95 -20.35 -53.89
N ALA A 21 4.09 -19.34 -53.63
CA ALA A 21 3.64 -18.40 -54.63
C ALA A 21 4.47 -17.11 -54.59
N HIS A 22 5.26 -16.86 -55.62
CA HIS A 22 5.94 -15.59 -55.85
C HIS A 22 4.93 -14.51 -56.26
N SER A 23 4.76 -13.50 -55.41
CA SER A 23 4.01 -12.30 -55.75
C SER A 23 4.98 -11.13 -55.98
N THR A 24 5.02 -10.66 -57.23
CA THR A 24 5.77 -9.47 -57.66
C THR A 24 5.03 -8.21 -57.23
N ILE A 25 5.64 -7.38 -56.39
CA ILE A 25 5.13 -6.07 -55.96
C ILE A 25 5.63 -4.99 -56.94
N PRO A 26 4.75 -4.14 -57.51
CA PRO A 26 5.19 -2.99 -58.28
C PRO A 26 5.71 -1.86 -57.38
N ALA A 27 6.82 -1.23 -57.79
CA ALA A 27 7.44 -0.11 -57.10
C ALA A 27 6.50 1.10 -56.98
N ALA A 28 6.21 1.52 -55.76
CA ALA A 28 5.48 2.74 -55.47
C ALA A 28 6.45 3.92 -55.43
N ILE A 29 6.13 4.96 -56.17
CA ILE A 29 6.83 6.23 -56.25
C ILE A 29 6.72 6.95 -54.87
N SER A 30 7.86 7.17 -54.21
CA SER A 30 7.95 7.89 -52.96
C SER A 30 7.85 9.41 -53.23
N MET A 31 6.73 10.03 -52.85
CA MET A 31 6.65 11.48 -52.72
C MET A 31 7.19 11.90 -51.34
N ALA A 32 8.31 12.59 -51.32
CA ALA A 32 8.88 13.19 -50.14
C ALA A 32 8.00 14.34 -49.64
N HIS A 33 7.40 14.18 -48.46
CA HIS A 33 6.78 15.30 -47.74
C HIS A 33 7.85 16.09 -46.98
N PRO A 34 7.78 17.44 -46.91
CA PRO A 34 8.74 18.22 -46.13
C PRO A 34 8.54 17.94 -44.62
N VAL A 35 9.59 17.46 -43.97
CA VAL A 35 9.65 17.26 -42.55
C VAL A 35 9.75 18.64 -41.88
N THR A 36 8.71 19.06 -41.20
CA THR A 36 8.74 20.21 -40.27
C THR A 36 9.66 19.86 -39.09
N PRO A 37 10.59 20.76 -38.69
CA PRO A 37 11.45 20.47 -37.55
C PRO A 37 10.61 20.34 -36.28
N SER A 38 10.66 19.12 -35.68
CA SER A 38 10.10 18.85 -34.37
C SER A 38 10.86 19.67 -33.35
N SER A 39 10.16 20.56 -32.64
CA SER A 39 10.72 21.30 -31.51
C SER A 39 11.13 20.32 -30.42
N THR A 40 12.42 20.13 -30.24
CA THR A 40 13.00 19.35 -29.15
C THR A 40 12.71 20.10 -27.84
N PHE A 41 11.73 19.65 -27.06
CA PHE A 41 11.56 20.10 -25.69
C PHE A 41 12.76 19.61 -24.88
N THR A 42 13.69 20.52 -24.59
CA THR A 42 14.74 20.27 -23.60
C THR A 42 14.05 20.20 -22.24
N PRO A 43 14.14 19.07 -21.49
CA PRO A 43 13.60 19.03 -20.15
C PRO A 43 14.36 20.05 -19.31
N ILE A 44 13.64 21.04 -18.76
CA ILE A 44 14.17 21.95 -17.75
C ILE A 44 14.49 21.03 -16.54
N PRO A 45 15.75 20.98 -16.04
CA PRO A 45 16.03 20.27 -14.82
C PRO A 45 15.21 20.91 -13.70
N LEU A 46 14.36 20.16 -13.04
CA LEU A 46 13.82 20.57 -11.75
C LEU A 46 15.03 20.77 -10.83
N GLN A 47 15.38 22.03 -10.61
CA GLN A 47 16.38 22.40 -9.61
C GLN A 47 15.79 22.03 -8.26
N ALA A 48 16.29 20.93 -7.67
CA ALA A 48 15.95 20.56 -6.30
C ALA A 48 16.26 21.78 -5.43
N SER A 49 15.25 22.32 -4.76
CA SER A 49 15.43 23.40 -3.82
C SER A 49 16.44 22.95 -2.77
N SER A 50 17.57 23.61 -2.67
CA SER A 50 18.68 23.25 -1.78
C SER A 50 18.42 23.62 -0.32
N THR A 51 17.21 24.05 0.03
CA THR A 51 16.84 24.34 1.42
C THR A 51 16.43 23.01 2.08
N PRO A 52 17.11 22.58 3.16
CA PRO A 52 16.69 21.39 3.91
C PRO A 52 15.24 21.56 4.36
N PHE A 53 14.42 20.53 4.15
CA PHE A 53 13.07 20.52 4.69
C PHE A 53 13.15 20.48 6.22
N ILE A 54 12.52 21.45 6.88
CA ILE A 54 12.47 21.51 8.36
C ILE A 54 11.13 20.92 8.76
N CYS A 55 11.20 19.77 9.45
CA CYS A 55 10.02 19.11 10.00
C CYS A 55 9.39 19.92 11.13
N ASN A 56 8.06 19.86 11.24
CA ASN A 56 7.41 20.24 12.48
C ASN A 56 7.76 19.22 13.58
N GLU A 57 8.46 19.66 14.63
CA GLU A 57 8.86 18.80 15.74
C GLU A 57 7.69 18.34 16.61
N ASP A 58 6.56 19.05 16.57
CA ASP A 58 5.34 18.74 17.35
C ASP A 58 4.42 17.73 16.63
N TRP A 59 5.01 16.63 16.16
CA TRP A 59 4.30 15.57 15.44
C TRP A 59 3.23 14.89 16.31
N GLN A 60 3.39 14.90 17.63
CA GLN A 60 2.48 14.26 18.58
C GLN A 60 1.12 14.97 18.62
N SER A 61 1.08 16.25 18.35
CA SER A 61 -0.14 17.05 18.28
C SER A 61 -0.84 17.01 16.92
N LEU A 62 -0.24 16.38 15.91
CA LEU A 62 -0.87 16.22 14.61
C LEU A 62 -2.16 15.38 14.73
N PRO A 63 -3.21 15.70 13.97
CA PRO A 63 -4.47 14.98 14.04
C PRO A 63 -4.32 13.49 13.68
N VAL A 64 -5.17 12.66 14.27
CA VAL A 64 -5.22 11.20 13.96
C VAL A 64 -5.58 10.97 12.50
N VAL A 65 -6.57 11.71 12.01
CA VAL A 65 -7.05 11.65 10.62
C VAL A 65 -6.45 12.83 9.85
N PRO A 66 -5.76 12.59 8.73
CA PRO A 66 -5.02 13.64 8.01
C PRO A 66 -5.93 14.59 7.22
N VAL A 67 -5.40 15.77 6.91
CA VAL A 67 -5.94 16.63 5.86
C VAL A 67 -5.25 16.27 4.54
N VAL A 68 -6.04 16.07 3.47
CA VAL A 68 -5.53 15.68 2.15
C VAL A 68 -4.93 16.89 1.42
N THR A 69 -3.67 16.81 1.05
CA THR A 69 -2.94 17.87 0.34
C THR A 69 -3.27 17.88 -1.16
N GLN A 70 -2.95 18.98 -1.84
CA GLN A 70 -3.06 19.04 -3.30
C GLN A 70 -2.07 18.10 -4.00
N ALA A 71 -0.89 17.85 -3.39
CA ALA A 71 0.08 16.91 -3.91
C ALA A 71 -0.47 15.46 -3.88
N ALA A 72 -1.13 15.07 -2.77
CA ALA A 72 -1.80 13.79 -2.64
C ALA A 72 -2.92 13.61 -3.68
N ARG A 73 -3.77 14.63 -3.89
CA ARG A 73 -4.80 14.65 -4.94
C ARG A 73 -4.21 14.41 -6.33
N ASN A 74 -3.16 15.14 -6.65
CA ASN A 74 -2.50 15.05 -7.95
C ASN A 74 -1.86 13.68 -8.16
N LEU A 75 -1.24 13.11 -7.12
CA LEU A 75 -0.64 11.76 -7.17
C LEU A 75 -1.72 10.70 -7.45
N TYR A 76 -2.81 10.70 -6.67
CA TYR A 76 -3.92 9.77 -6.85
C TYR A 76 -4.53 9.86 -8.26
N ARG A 77 -4.82 11.08 -8.75
CA ARG A 77 -5.37 11.28 -10.11
C ARG A 77 -4.45 10.74 -11.20
N ARG A 78 -3.13 10.93 -11.08
CA ARG A 78 -2.17 10.33 -12.01
C ARG A 78 -2.22 8.80 -11.96
N GLY A 79 -2.40 8.22 -10.77
CA GLY A 79 -2.57 6.77 -10.59
C GLY A 79 -3.77 6.24 -11.35
N LEU A 80 -4.93 6.89 -11.23
CA LEU A 80 -6.13 6.49 -11.96
C LEU A 80 -5.94 6.61 -13.49
N VAL A 81 -5.29 7.66 -13.97
CA VAL A 81 -4.96 7.81 -15.39
C VAL A 81 -4.02 6.71 -15.89
N GLN A 82 -3.12 6.23 -15.02
CA GLN A 82 -2.20 5.13 -15.32
C GLN A 82 -2.89 3.75 -15.26
N GLY A 83 -4.09 3.66 -14.69
CA GLY A 83 -4.86 2.43 -14.57
C GLY A 83 -4.77 1.75 -13.20
N ASN A 84 -4.33 2.46 -12.14
CA ASN A 84 -4.43 1.95 -10.78
C ASN A 84 -5.90 1.79 -10.40
N ASP A 85 -6.22 0.72 -9.68
CA ASP A 85 -7.58 0.39 -9.28
C ASP A 85 -8.07 1.32 -8.16
N SER A 86 -9.11 2.12 -8.45
CA SER A 86 -9.72 3.04 -7.48
C SER A 86 -10.43 2.33 -6.32
N GLN A 87 -10.73 1.03 -6.48
CA GLN A 87 -11.40 0.20 -5.48
C GLN A 87 -10.42 -0.70 -4.72
N ALA A 88 -9.10 -0.54 -4.91
CA ALA A 88 -8.10 -1.33 -4.24
C ALA A 88 -7.16 -0.48 -3.38
N PHE A 89 -6.90 -0.95 -2.16
CA PHE A 89 -5.78 -0.48 -1.35
C PHE A 89 -4.89 -1.64 -0.92
N SER A 90 -3.58 -1.39 -0.75
CA SER A 90 -2.64 -2.37 -0.23
C SER A 90 -2.21 -2.08 1.20
N LYS A 91 -1.94 -3.15 1.95
CA LYS A 91 -1.32 -3.14 3.27
C LYS A 91 0.17 -3.44 3.10
N ILE A 92 1.06 -2.56 3.58
CA ILE A 92 2.52 -2.70 3.45
C ILE A 92 3.14 -2.55 4.84
N GLY A 93 3.90 -3.56 5.28
CA GLY A 93 4.56 -3.45 6.57
C GLY A 93 4.84 -4.75 7.32
N ASP A 94 4.82 -4.67 8.63
CA ASP A 94 5.21 -5.73 9.56
C ASP A 94 4.04 -6.55 10.14
N GLY A 95 4.20 -7.09 11.36
CA GLY A 95 3.23 -7.94 12.03
C GLY A 95 1.89 -7.26 12.28
N GLU A 96 1.90 -5.98 12.65
CA GLU A 96 0.69 -5.24 13.01
C GLU A 96 -0.23 -4.93 11.82
N ILE A 97 0.30 -4.91 10.61
CA ILE A 97 -0.51 -4.67 9.41
C ILE A 97 -0.83 -5.97 8.65
N SER A 98 -0.07 -7.04 8.92
CA SER A 98 -0.23 -8.34 8.26
C SER A 98 -1.17 -9.31 8.98
N THR A 99 -1.54 -9.00 10.24
CA THR A 99 -2.42 -9.85 11.06
C THR A 99 -3.88 -9.79 10.58
N GLU A 100 -4.61 -10.89 10.81
CA GLU A 100 -6.05 -10.97 10.57
C GLU A 100 -6.88 -10.00 11.46
N TRP A 101 -6.30 -9.47 12.52
CA TRP A 101 -6.97 -8.48 13.38
C TRP A 101 -7.03 -7.09 12.74
N PHE A 102 -6.18 -6.82 11.75
CA PHE A 102 -6.15 -5.52 11.07
C PHE A 102 -7.09 -5.50 9.87
N LEU A 103 -8.21 -4.82 10.02
CA LEU A 103 -9.21 -4.51 8.99
C LEU A 103 -9.94 -5.71 8.37
N THR A 104 -9.45 -6.96 8.52
CA THR A 104 -9.98 -8.15 7.84
C THR A 104 -11.49 -8.32 8.05
N VAL A 105 -11.98 -7.96 9.24
CA VAL A 105 -13.38 -8.09 9.64
C VAL A 105 -14.36 -7.40 8.68
N PHE A 106 -13.95 -6.34 7.97
CA PHE A 106 -14.82 -5.57 7.08
C PHE A 106 -15.14 -6.27 5.76
N ASP A 107 -14.41 -7.31 5.40
CA ASP A 107 -14.74 -8.18 4.26
C ASP A 107 -15.49 -9.45 4.68
N LEU A 108 -15.58 -9.77 6.00
CA LEU A 108 -16.23 -10.99 6.48
C LEU A 108 -17.75 -10.89 6.59
N GLY A 109 -18.31 -9.68 6.54
CA GLY A 109 -19.75 -9.42 6.68
C GLY A 109 -20.09 -8.56 7.90
N GLN A 110 -21.25 -7.91 7.84
CA GLN A 110 -21.69 -6.95 8.87
C GLN A 110 -21.91 -7.58 10.25
N GLU A 111 -22.08 -8.90 10.32
CA GLU A 111 -22.21 -9.63 11.60
C GLU A 111 -20.89 -9.68 12.40
N HIS A 112 -19.76 -9.29 11.81
CA HIS A 112 -18.45 -9.33 12.45
C HIS A 112 -18.00 -7.98 13.03
N TYR A 113 -18.76 -6.89 12.80
CA TYR A 113 -18.45 -5.57 13.34
C TYR A 113 -19.73 -4.76 13.56
N ASP A 114 -19.66 -3.77 14.43
CA ASP A 114 -20.72 -2.75 14.61
C ASP A 114 -20.09 -1.35 14.46
N LEU A 115 -20.55 -0.62 13.44
CA LEU A 115 -20.09 0.75 13.18
C LEU A 115 -20.69 1.75 14.17
N GLY A 116 -21.79 1.41 14.88
CA GLY A 116 -22.45 2.31 15.82
C GLY A 116 -22.74 3.68 15.20
N ASN A 117 -22.21 4.73 15.81
CA ASN A 117 -22.35 6.12 15.34
C ASN A 117 -21.54 6.43 14.06
N TYR A 118 -20.73 5.49 13.55
CA TYR A 118 -19.87 5.69 12.39
C TYR A 118 -20.44 5.06 11.10
N GLN A 119 -21.77 5.03 10.95
CA GLN A 119 -22.46 4.46 9.77
C GLN A 119 -22.04 5.10 8.45
N ASN A 120 -21.53 6.34 8.48
CA ASN A 120 -20.96 7.00 7.31
C ASN A 120 -19.73 6.27 6.72
N LEU A 121 -19.10 5.36 7.46
CA LEU A 121 -17.98 4.55 7.00
C LEU A 121 -18.40 3.34 6.15
N THR A 122 -19.70 3.03 6.06
CA THR A 122 -20.21 1.95 5.20
C THR A 122 -19.74 2.14 3.75
N THR A 123 -19.77 3.36 3.23
CA THR A 123 -19.38 3.66 1.85
C THR A 123 -17.92 3.32 1.56
N ILE A 124 -17.01 3.58 2.50
CA ILE A 124 -15.58 3.26 2.30
C ILE A 124 -15.32 1.76 2.38
N ILE A 125 -16.09 1.04 3.23
CA ILE A 125 -16.03 -0.42 3.30
C ILE A 125 -16.49 -1.02 1.96
N GLU A 126 -17.63 -0.57 1.44
CA GLU A 126 -18.14 -1.01 0.15
C GLU A 126 -17.18 -0.70 -1.00
N ASN A 127 -16.56 0.50 -1.02
CA ASN A 127 -15.63 0.88 -2.07
C ASN A 127 -14.40 -0.02 -2.12
N PHE A 128 -13.84 -0.42 -0.98
CA PHE A 128 -12.60 -1.20 -0.92
C PHE A 128 -12.83 -2.67 -0.58
N GLN A 129 -14.05 -3.17 -0.77
CA GLN A 129 -14.37 -4.58 -0.55
C GLN A 129 -13.41 -5.50 -1.30
N GLY A 130 -12.89 -6.52 -0.61
CA GLY A 130 -11.88 -7.44 -1.11
C GLY A 130 -10.43 -7.00 -0.85
N SER A 131 -10.20 -5.76 -0.38
CA SER A 131 -8.86 -5.30 0.04
C SER A 131 -8.62 -5.49 1.54
N PHE A 132 -9.67 -5.59 2.36
CA PHE A 132 -9.55 -5.63 3.81
C PHE A 132 -9.03 -6.98 4.33
N GLU A 133 -9.57 -8.13 3.89
CA GLU A 133 -9.08 -9.46 4.29
C GLU A 133 -7.87 -9.91 3.49
N ARG A 134 -7.65 -9.31 2.31
CA ARG A 134 -6.59 -9.72 1.41
C ARG A 134 -5.22 -9.67 2.09
N ARG A 135 -4.47 -10.77 1.98
CA ARG A 135 -3.08 -10.85 2.44
C ARG A 135 -2.15 -10.23 1.41
N SER A 136 -1.51 -9.13 1.78
CA SER A 136 -0.48 -8.49 0.96
C SER A 136 0.82 -9.29 1.02
N VAL A 137 1.49 -9.47 -0.12
CA VAL A 137 2.83 -10.07 -0.16
C VAL A 137 3.91 -9.11 0.34
N ALA A 138 3.59 -7.81 0.48
CA ALA A 138 4.44 -6.78 1.07
C ALA A 138 4.15 -6.54 2.57
N ALA A 139 3.33 -7.39 3.21
CA ALA A 139 3.04 -7.32 4.64
C ALA A 139 3.26 -8.68 5.29
N ARG A 140 4.24 -8.76 6.23
CA ARG A 140 4.57 -10.01 6.92
C ARG A 140 5.21 -9.73 8.27
N ARG A 141 4.90 -10.58 9.26
CA ARG A 141 5.57 -10.54 10.56
C ARG A 141 7.09 -10.58 10.40
N GLY A 142 7.79 -9.67 11.08
CA GLY A 142 9.24 -9.54 11.03
C GLY A 142 9.77 -8.70 9.85
N PHE A 143 8.90 -8.21 8.96
CA PHE A 143 9.31 -7.31 7.90
C PHE A 143 9.81 -5.98 8.47
N ASN A 144 10.71 -5.39 7.73
CA ASN A 144 11.25 -4.06 7.94
C ASN A 144 11.48 -3.40 6.57
N THR A 145 11.96 -2.18 6.54
CA THR A 145 12.14 -1.45 5.27
C THR A 145 13.08 -2.16 4.31
N THR A 146 14.13 -2.82 4.81
CA THR A 146 15.08 -3.57 4.00
C THR A 146 14.43 -4.80 3.35
N SER A 147 13.74 -5.63 4.16
CA SER A 147 13.13 -6.86 3.65
C SER A 147 12.00 -6.62 2.65
N ILE A 148 11.25 -5.52 2.77
CA ILE A 148 10.21 -5.14 1.81
C ILE A 148 10.79 -4.80 0.43
N LEU A 149 12.01 -4.27 0.40
CA LEU A 149 12.73 -3.87 -0.81
C LEU A 149 13.63 -4.97 -1.37
N ASP A 150 13.94 -6.01 -0.60
CA ASP A 150 14.84 -7.09 -0.99
C ASP A 150 14.10 -8.20 -1.75
N SER A 151 14.49 -8.45 -2.99
CA SER A 151 13.92 -9.51 -3.82
C SER A 151 14.11 -10.91 -3.23
N SER A 152 15.12 -11.12 -2.37
CA SER A 152 15.32 -12.42 -1.70
C SER A 152 14.24 -12.72 -0.65
N ALA A 153 13.52 -11.70 -0.19
CA ALA A 153 12.42 -11.84 0.77
C ALA A 153 11.04 -12.07 0.10
N ALA A 154 10.98 -12.02 -1.24
CA ALA A 154 9.75 -12.21 -2.00
C ALA A 154 9.26 -13.65 -1.96
N ASP A 155 7.94 -13.83 -1.94
CA ASP A 155 7.32 -15.14 -2.06
C ASP A 155 7.18 -15.52 -3.54
N LEU A 156 8.03 -16.44 -3.99
CA LEU A 156 8.06 -16.91 -5.38
C LEU A 156 6.82 -17.67 -5.83
N ALA A 157 5.88 -17.98 -4.92
CA ALA A 157 4.56 -18.50 -5.31
C ALA A 157 3.69 -17.43 -5.99
N PHE A 158 3.96 -16.13 -5.73
CA PHE A 158 3.20 -14.99 -6.25
C PHE A 158 4.05 -14.01 -7.04
N CYS A 159 5.33 -13.91 -6.70
CA CYS A 159 6.24 -12.89 -7.22
C CYS A 159 7.13 -13.45 -8.34
N ASN A 160 7.42 -12.60 -9.32
CA ASN A 160 8.38 -12.95 -10.36
C ASN A 160 9.82 -12.94 -9.80
N SER A 161 10.71 -13.68 -10.44
CA SER A 161 12.14 -13.67 -10.08
C SER A 161 12.70 -12.24 -10.15
N GLY A 162 13.36 -11.81 -9.09
CA GLY A 162 13.95 -10.47 -8.99
C GLY A 162 12.99 -9.36 -8.52
N GLU A 163 11.69 -9.62 -8.39
CA GLU A 163 10.78 -8.66 -7.76
C GLU A 163 11.00 -8.62 -6.24
N SER A 164 11.00 -7.42 -5.67
CA SER A 164 10.86 -7.27 -4.22
C SER A 164 9.41 -7.51 -3.78
N PRO A 165 9.14 -7.83 -2.50
CA PRO A 165 7.77 -7.90 -1.97
C PRO A 165 6.93 -6.69 -2.35
N LEU A 166 7.48 -5.47 -2.27
CA LEU A 166 6.79 -4.24 -2.65
C LEU A 166 6.42 -4.21 -4.12
N SER A 167 7.38 -4.45 -5.02
CA SER A 167 7.13 -4.40 -6.47
C SER A 167 6.13 -5.46 -6.91
N CYS A 168 6.22 -6.65 -6.30
CA CYS A 168 5.29 -7.75 -6.51
C CYS A 168 3.86 -7.36 -6.09
N GLU A 169 3.68 -6.82 -4.88
CA GLU A 169 2.39 -6.38 -4.37
C GLU A 169 1.73 -5.36 -5.30
N LEU A 170 2.49 -4.34 -5.71
CA LEU A 170 1.99 -3.29 -6.60
C LEU A 170 1.61 -3.83 -7.98
N ARG A 171 2.27 -4.87 -8.47
CA ARG A 171 1.91 -5.51 -9.74
C ARG A 171 0.65 -6.36 -9.63
N ILE A 172 0.52 -7.17 -8.56
CA ILE A 172 -0.58 -8.15 -8.48
C ILE A 172 -1.89 -7.54 -7.98
N HIS A 173 -1.84 -6.47 -7.17
CA HIS A 173 -3.03 -5.83 -6.62
C HIS A 173 -3.36 -4.51 -7.31
N ASN A 174 -2.38 -3.85 -7.91
CA ASN A 174 -2.53 -2.60 -8.65
C ASN A 174 -3.30 -1.50 -7.88
N PRO A 175 -2.98 -1.24 -6.60
CA PRO A 175 -3.79 -0.38 -5.73
C PRO A 175 -3.66 1.09 -6.10
N SER A 176 -4.69 1.89 -5.81
CA SER A 176 -4.61 3.36 -5.87
C SER A 176 -4.02 3.97 -4.60
N ILE A 177 -4.19 3.30 -3.46
CA ILE A 177 -3.76 3.74 -2.12
C ILE A 177 -2.97 2.61 -1.47
N ALA A 178 -1.97 2.94 -0.62
CA ALA A 178 -1.26 1.98 0.20
C ALA A 178 -1.09 2.49 1.64
N ILE A 179 -1.50 1.70 2.64
CA ILE A 179 -1.21 1.97 4.05
C ILE A 179 0.15 1.36 4.35
N LEU A 180 1.07 2.18 4.84
CA LEU A 180 2.44 1.81 5.21
C LEU A 180 2.62 1.91 6.72
N SER A 181 2.83 0.77 7.40
CA SER A 181 3.04 0.66 8.84
C SER A 181 4.26 -0.19 9.15
N LEU A 182 5.35 0.46 9.56
CA LEU A 182 6.66 -0.13 9.85
C LEU A 182 7.35 0.60 11.00
N GLY A 183 8.35 -0.05 11.58
CA GLY A 183 9.29 0.58 12.53
C GLY A 183 9.70 -0.32 13.68
N THR A 184 8.79 -1.08 14.27
CA THR A 184 9.04 -1.94 15.45
C THR A 184 10.24 -2.87 15.26
N ASN A 185 10.44 -3.42 14.06
CA ASN A 185 11.58 -4.31 13.76
C ASN A 185 12.90 -3.57 13.42
N GLN A 186 12.94 -2.23 13.52
CA GLN A 186 14.13 -1.41 13.21
C GLN A 186 14.49 -0.38 14.28
N VAL A 187 13.98 -0.53 15.50
CA VAL A 187 14.21 0.41 16.62
C VAL A 187 15.68 0.70 16.93
N HIS A 188 16.57 -0.22 16.62
CA HIS A 188 18.02 -0.07 16.83
C HIS A 188 18.79 0.43 15.60
N ARG A 189 18.10 0.74 14.48
CA ARG A 189 18.72 1.16 13.20
C ARG A 189 17.95 2.30 12.56
N PRO A 190 17.85 3.46 13.22
CA PRO A 190 16.99 4.56 12.77
C PRO A 190 17.40 5.17 11.43
N GLU A 191 18.72 5.23 11.13
CA GLU A 191 19.20 5.76 9.84
C GLU A 191 18.88 4.83 8.68
N GLU A 192 18.96 3.50 8.89
CA GLU A 192 18.50 2.51 7.88
C GLU A 192 16.99 2.58 7.71
N PHE A 193 16.25 2.82 8.80
CA PHE A 193 14.81 2.97 8.74
C PHE A 193 14.40 4.16 7.88
N GLU A 194 14.97 5.34 8.10
CA GLU A 194 14.64 6.54 7.31
C GLU A 194 14.98 6.33 5.84
N ALA A 195 16.19 5.85 5.54
CA ALA A 195 16.63 5.61 4.17
C ALA A 195 15.72 4.60 3.44
N GLY A 196 15.32 3.53 4.12
CA GLY A 196 14.43 2.52 3.57
C GLY A 196 12.99 3.03 3.39
N MET A 197 12.46 3.82 4.34
CA MET A 197 11.14 4.45 4.20
C MET A 197 11.11 5.39 2.99
N ARG A 198 12.14 6.21 2.78
CA ARG A 198 12.25 7.06 1.58
C ARG A 198 12.18 6.23 0.30
N GLN A 199 12.93 5.13 0.21
CA GLN A 199 12.93 4.26 -0.95
C GLN A 199 11.55 3.63 -1.19
N ILE A 200 10.84 3.18 -0.14
CA ILE A 200 9.47 2.63 -0.25
C ILE A 200 8.52 3.71 -0.77
N ILE A 201 8.57 4.92 -0.20
CA ILE A 201 7.74 6.05 -0.62
C ILE A 201 8.01 6.41 -2.09
N ASP A 202 9.28 6.48 -2.49
CA ASP A 202 9.69 6.79 -3.86
C ASP A 202 9.18 5.74 -4.85
N VAL A 203 9.23 4.44 -4.50
CA VAL A 203 8.66 3.36 -5.31
C VAL A 203 7.15 3.55 -5.46
N LEU A 204 6.41 3.81 -4.38
CA LEU A 204 4.96 4.04 -4.41
C LEU A 204 4.61 5.25 -5.30
N ILE A 205 5.30 6.38 -5.11
CA ILE A 205 5.09 7.60 -5.89
C ILE A 205 5.42 7.37 -7.38
N SER A 206 6.49 6.63 -7.70
CA SER A 206 6.86 6.30 -9.08
C SER A 206 5.80 5.46 -9.81
N ARG A 207 5.03 4.68 -9.05
CA ARG A 207 3.89 3.88 -9.51
C ARG A 207 2.56 4.64 -9.41
N ASN A 208 2.60 5.93 -9.02
CA ASN A 208 1.44 6.77 -8.76
C ASN A 208 0.44 6.14 -7.77
N VAL A 209 0.93 5.37 -6.78
CA VAL A 209 0.16 4.86 -5.65
C VAL A 209 0.28 5.85 -4.50
N LEU A 210 -0.84 6.29 -3.93
CA LEU A 210 -0.84 7.25 -2.82
C LEU A 210 -0.50 6.55 -1.50
N PRO A 211 0.66 6.85 -0.87
CA PRO A 211 0.97 6.32 0.45
C PRO A 211 0.16 7.01 1.55
N ILE A 212 -0.26 6.25 2.55
CA ILE A 212 -0.70 6.72 3.86
C ILE A 212 0.30 6.19 4.88
N LEU A 213 1.08 7.05 5.51
CA LEU A 213 2.05 6.63 6.53
C LEU A 213 1.37 6.52 7.89
N SER A 214 1.58 5.40 8.60
CA SER A 214 1.10 5.22 9.97
C SER A 214 2.25 5.36 10.96
N THR A 215 2.06 6.17 12.01
CA THR A 215 2.93 6.09 13.19
C THR A 215 2.70 4.75 13.90
N LYS A 216 3.74 4.23 14.58
CA LYS A 216 3.64 3.02 15.39
C LYS A 216 3.17 3.33 16.82
N GLY A 217 2.53 2.35 17.49
CA GLY A 217 2.04 2.52 18.86
C GLY A 217 3.13 2.50 19.92
N ASP A 218 4.12 1.63 19.74
CA ASP A 218 5.22 1.42 20.68
C ASP A 218 6.29 2.53 20.63
N ASN A 219 7.15 2.55 21.65
CA ASN A 219 8.34 3.43 21.76
C ASN A 219 9.54 2.63 22.23
N LEU A 220 9.81 1.49 21.59
CA LEU A 220 10.91 0.60 21.98
C LEU A 220 12.28 1.25 21.81
N GLU A 221 12.41 2.24 20.90
CA GLU A 221 13.61 3.07 20.75
C GLU A 221 13.81 4.08 21.90
N GLY A 222 12.78 4.38 22.69
CA GLY A 222 12.81 5.18 23.91
C GLY A 222 12.65 6.69 23.73
N ASP A 223 12.78 7.23 22.50
CA ASP A 223 12.75 8.67 22.22
C ASP A 223 11.82 9.06 21.06
N HIS A 224 10.95 8.14 20.61
CA HIS A 224 10.01 8.31 19.50
C HIS A 224 10.65 8.75 18.17
N ARG A 225 11.97 8.54 17.98
CA ARG A 225 12.65 9.00 16.75
C ARG A 225 12.06 8.41 15.48
N LEU A 226 11.59 7.15 15.51
CA LEU A 226 10.98 6.53 14.33
C LEU A 226 9.62 7.17 13.99
N ASN A 227 8.79 7.44 14.99
CA ASN A 227 7.53 8.16 14.77
C ASN A 227 7.75 9.59 14.26
N ARG A 228 8.78 10.28 14.81
CA ARG A 228 9.18 11.60 14.29
C ARG A 228 9.61 11.51 12.83
N THR A 229 10.42 10.50 12.47
CA THR A 229 10.82 10.26 11.07
C THR A 229 9.61 10.01 10.17
N ILE A 230 8.66 9.15 10.58
CA ILE A 230 7.43 8.88 9.80
C ILE A 230 6.64 10.17 9.57
N ALA A 231 6.43 10.96 10.61
CA ALA A 231 5.69 12.21 10.52
C ALA A 231 6.41 13.25 9.65
N CYS A 232 7.74 13.32 9.76
CA CYS A 232 8.58 14.19 8.93
C CYS A 232 8.49 13.82 7.46
N LEU A 233 8.61 12.54 7.13
CA LEU A 233 8.48 12.07 5.75
C LEU A 233 7.08 12.36 5.18
N ALA A 234 6.02 12.17 5.96
CA ALA A 234 4.68 12.52 5.51
C ALA A 234 4.55 14.01 5.14
N GLN A 235 5.13 14.90 5.95
CA GLN A 235 5.14 16.33 5.68
C GLN A 235 6.01 16.69 4.46
N GLU A 236 7.22 16.15 4.37
CA GLU A 236 8.17 16.40 3.29
C GLU A 236 7.60 15.98 1.93
N TYR A 237 7.02 14.79 1.85
CA TYR A 237 6.40 14.27 0.63
C TYR A 237 4.97 14.80 0.40
N GLN A 238 4.41 15.55 1.35
CA GLN A 238 3.04 16.07 1.32
C GLN A 238 1.98 14.98 1.15
N ILE A 239 2.20 13.82 1.78
CA ILE A 239 1.31 12.65 1.76
C ILE A 239 0.59 12.50 3.11
N PRO A 240 -0.55 11.78 3.15
CA PRO A 240 -1.32 11.58 4.38
C PRO A 240 -0.53 10.88 5.50
N LEU A 241 -0.67 11.38 6.73
CA LEU A 241 -0.19 10.76 7.96
C LEU A 241 -1.37 10.26 8.80
N TRP A 242 -1.45 8.97 9.04
CA TRP A 242 -2.28 8.41 10.09
C TRP A 242 -1.50 8.43 11.41
N ASN A 243 -1.82 9.40 12.28
CA ASN A 243 -1.18 9.50 13.59
C ASN A 243 -1.80 8.50 14.57
N PHE A 244 -1.54 7.21 14.33
CA PHE A 244 -2.06 6.13 15.15
C PHE A 244 -1.55 6.20 16.60
N TRP A 245 -0.31 6.64 16.81
CA TRP A 245 0.23 6.86 18.15
C TRP A 245 -0.69 7.78 18.97
N ALA A 246 -1.10 8.91 18.42
CA ALA A 246 -1.98 9.85 19.11
C ALA A 246 -3.36 9.24 19.42
N ALA A 247 -3.87 8.36 18.54
CA ALA A 247 -5.17 7.72 18.72
C ALA A 247 -5.22 6.82 19.97
N ILE A 248 -4.12 6.20 20.33
CA ILE A 248 -4.07 5.25 21.46
C ILE A 248 -3.58 5.86 22.77
N GLN A 249 -3.07 7.11 22.76
CA GLN A 249 -2.57 7.74 24.00
C GLN A 249 -3.61 7.84 25.14
N PRO A 250 -4.92 8.08 24.85
CA PRO A 250 -5.93 8.12 25.89
C PRO A 250 -6.28 6.75 26.50
N LEU A 251 -5.84 5.65 25.89
CA LEU A 251 -6.20 4.30 26.32
C LEU A 251 -5.43 3.85 27.56
N PRO A 252 -5.96 2.90 28.35
CA PRO A 252 -5.19 2.27 29.42
C PRO A 252 -3.85 1.75 28.92
N ASN A 253 -2.77 2.08 29.64
CA ASN A 253 -1.39 1.77 29.26
C ASN A 253 -1.06 2.19 27.80
N HIS A 254 -1.65 3.30 27.33
CA HIS A 254 -1.49 3.80 25.97
C HIS A 254 -1.82 2.75 24.89
N GLY A 255 -2.76 1.85 25.18
CA GLY A 255 -3.18 0.79 24.26
C GLY A 255 -2.19 -0.35 24.10
N LEU A 256 -1.11 -0.39 24.89
CA LEU A 256 -0.08 -1.42 24.79
C LEU A 256 -0.26 -2.51 25.88
N GLN A 257 0.18 -3.72 25.54
CA GLN A 257 0.31 -4.82 26.49
C GLN A 257 1.48 -4.56 27.46
N PRO A 258 1.65 -5.36 28.53
CA PRO A 258 2.75 -5.16 29.49
C PRO A 258 4.15 -5.22 28.89
N ASP A 259 4.33 -5.83 27.73
CA ASP A 259 5.60 -5.87 26.98
C ASP A 259 5.96 -4.56 26.29
N GLN A 260 5.06 -3.56 26.30
CA GLN A 260 5.20 -2.23 25.68
C GLN A 260 5.43 -2.28 24.16
N GLU A 261 5.13 -3.41 23.52
CA GLU A 261 5.28 -3.64 22.08
C GLU A 261 3.93 -3.91 21.43
N HIS A 262 3.23 -4.93 21.92
CA HIS A 262 2.00 -5.40 21.30
C HIS A 262 0.78 -4.60 21.72
N LEU A 263 -0.13 -4.39 20.78
CA LEU A 263 -1.41 -3.70 21.00
C LEU A 263 -2.35 -4.55 21.84
N THR A 264 -3.14 -3.89 22.70
CA THR A 264 -4.19 -4.55 23.49
C THR A 264 -5.36 -4.99 22.59
N TYR A 265 -5.97 -6.15 22.91
CA TYR A 265 -6.98 -6.81 22.09
C TYR A 265 -8.23 -7.18 22.89
N SER A 266 -9.41 -6.84 22.39
CA SER A 266 -10.71 -7.15 23.01
C SER A 266 -11.48 -8.29 22.32
N GLY A 267 -11.10 -8.67 21.10
CA GLY A 267 -11.88 -9.60 20.27
C GLY A 267 -13.14 -9.00 19.65
N ALA A 268 -13.43 -7.70 19.85
CA ALA A 268 -14.61 -7.03 19.35
C ALA A 268 -14.26 -5.84 18.46
N ASN A 269 -15.03 -5.67 17.38
CA ASN A 269 -15.03 -4.48 16.52
C ASN A 269 -16.41 -3.79 16.62
N ASP A 270 -16.81 -3.47 17.85
CA ASP A 270 -18.00 -2.70 18.18
C ASP A 270 -17.54 -1.29 18.60
N PHE A 271 -17.77 -0.31 17.74
CA PHE A 271 -17.25 1.05 17.92
C PHE A 271 -18.10 1.94 18.80
N ASP A 272 -19.29 1.49 19.21
CA ASP A 272 -20.12 2.13 20.24
C ASP A 272 -19.96 1.48 21.63
N ASP A 273 -19.40 0.28 21.74
CA ASP A 273 -19.10 -0.32 23.05
C ASP A 273 -17.86 0.36 23.66
N SER A 274 -18.10 1.17 24.68
CA SER A 274 -17.04 1.87 25.42
C SER A 274 -16.00 0.95 26.05
N ARG A 275 -16.30 -0.34 26.25
CA ARG A 275 -15.34 -1.35 26.74
C ARG A 275 -14.47 -1.86 25.62
N ALA A 276 -15.04 -2.17 24.44
CA ALA A 276 -14.28 -2.56 23.25
C ALA A 276 -13.31 -1.44 22.87
N MET A 277 -13.74 -0.19 22.91
CA MET A 277 -12.95 0.99 22.59
C MET A 277 -11.89 1.38 23.63
N GLN A 278 -11.70 0.59 24.69
CA GLN A 278 -10.53 0.69 25.61
C GLN A 278 -9.31 -0.10 25.08
N TYR A 279 -9.45 -0.84 23.99
CA TYR A 279 -8.40 -1.69 23.44
C TYR A 279 -7.89 -1.12 22.10
N ALA A 280 -6.58 -1.17 21.94
CA ALA A 280 -5.93 -0.53 20.78
C ALA A 280 -6.33 -1.11 19.43
N TRP A 281 -6.63 -2.41 19.34
CA TRP A 281 -7.05 -2.99 18.06
C TRP A 281 -8.40 -2.47 17.56
N ALA A 282 -9.37 -2.25 18.44
CA ALA A 282 -10.64 -1.62 18.07
C ALA A 282 -10.42 -0.18 17.57
N VAL A 283 -9.62 0.62 18.31
CA VAL A 283 -9.25 1.99 17.93
C VAL A 283 -8.45 2.01 16.63
N ARG A 284 -7.54 1.03 16.41
CA ARG A 284 -6.75 0.91 15.18
C ARG A 284 -7.65 0.69 13.97
N ASN A 285 -8.59 -0.24 14.06
CA ASN A 285 -9.52 -0.53 12.98
C ASN A 285 -10.44 0.65 12.66
N LEU A 286 -11.03 1.27 13.69
CA LEU A 286 -11.87 2.46 13.50
C LEU A 286 -11.10 3.60 12.85
N THR A 287 -9.93 3.95 13.40
CA THR A 287 -9.18 5.10 12.89
C THR A 287 -8.57 4.84 11.51
N ALA A 288 -8.22 3.60 11.20
CA ALA A 288 -7.80 3.22 9.84
C ALA A 288 -8.91 3.42 8.81
N LEU A 289 -10.17 3.02 9.15
CA LEU A 289 -11.33 3.29 8.30
C LEU A 289 -11.58 4.79 8.13
N GLN A 290 -11.50 5.57 9.22
CA GLN A 290 -11.68 7.02 9.16
C GLN A 290 -10.63 7.69 8.28
N VAL A 291 -9.37 7.23 8.36
CA VAL A 291 -8.28 7.73 7.51
C VAL A 291 -8.49 7.35 6.05
N LEU A 292 -8.88 6.10 5.77
CA LEU A 292 -9.21 5.68 4.40
C LEU A 292 -10.37 6.50 3.82
N ASP A 293 -11.42 6.72 4.60
CA ASP A 293 -12.60 7.50 4.20
C ASP A 293 -12.25 8.96 3.89
N GLU A 294 -11.51 9.62 4.81
CA GLU A 294 -11.07 11.01 4.61
C GLU A 294 -10.14 11.16 3.40
N VAL A 295 -9.16 10.25 3.27
CA VAL A 295 -8.23 10.27 2.14
C VAL A 295 -8.97 10.03 0.83
N TRP A 296 -9.82 9.00 0.75
CA TRP A 296 -10.59 8.66 -0.45
C TRP A 296 -11.53 9.80 -0.86
N LYS A 297 -12.26 10.41 0.06
CA LYS A 297 -13.11 11.57 -0.21
C LYS A 297 -12.28 12.81 -0.60
N GLY A 298 -11.20 13.04 0.14
CA GLY A 298 -10.34 14.20 -0.07
C GLY A 298 -9.61 14.20 -1.41
N VAL A 299 -9.26 13.03 -1.98
CA VAL A 299 -8.58 12.96 -3.31
C VAL A 299 -9.54 13.13 -4.48
N GLN A 300 -10.85 13.04 -4.26
CA GLN A 300 -11.88 13.21 -5.28
C GLN A 300 -12.31 14.69 -5.47
N GLN A 301 -11.96 15.56 -4.52
CA GLN A 301 -12.20 17.02 -4.60
C GLN A 301 -11.15 17.66 -5.53
#